data_9c308b9e3a526d8c19bcfcb692c64da4
#
_entry.id   9c308b9e3a526d8c19bcfcb692c64da4
#
_cell.length_a   1.000
_cell.length_b   1.000
_cell.length_c   1.000
_cell.angle_alpha   90.00
_cell.angle_beta   90.00
_cell.angle_gamma   90.00
#
_symmetry.space_group_name_H-M   'P 1'
#
loop_
_entity.id
_entity.type
_entity.pdbx_description
1 polymer ?
#
loop_
_entity_poly.entity_id
_entity_poly.type
_entity_poly.pdbx_seq_one_letter_code
_entity_poly.pdbx_strand_id
1 'polypeptide(L)'
;MDATVVHTLIAIVVLLLISRALWYLVWRPYSVARRFEQQGIRGPPYKLVVGSLWDIKQMLVARRAKGALDIGNHDYTSRVSPFFHKWTSDYGKTFLYWLGPIPAICSTDTELVKQVLDDRTNLFQKDYLNPSMEMIFGKGLLTTNGDEWKRHRRIVYPIFSQEKLKSVSAMTSEDTQKMIEQWCTQIEEMNDHQAEIDMRCYSDDLTLAVIERVIFGENCKEAREVFIAGKEGQKLAVYAFADPPIPGFRYLPTRRNFQLWKINKLATRKITHLIKTRFVRGVSGDDLLRLMLEAYMSKEVEPLSTEEMVGECKTLFAAGQDTGASLLTWGMFLLSNYPEWQEKIREEVLRECQDDSEAPSIDVLGKLKLLNMFLLETLRLYSPVPFLMRKTAYDTTLANIKVPKGTMITIPVMMLHRCKEIWGLDVDEFNPMRFEKGISRAAKNMHTLWAFSYGPRGCPGRSYAMVQVQTVMAMVLRRFSFSLSSRYVHMPMYYITLVPRYGLPLIVQKLVDDETNDM
;
A
#
# COMPACT_ATOMS: atom_id res chain seq x y z
N MET A 1 -8.59 22.53 51.83
CA MET A 1 -9.72 22.54 50.88
C MET A 1 -10.79 21.66 51.47
N ASP A 2 -11.99 22.17 51.64
CA ASP A 2 -13.08 21.47 52.33
C ASP A 2 -13.47 20.19 51.55
N ALA A 3 -13.62 19.05 52.23
CA ALA A 3 -13.92 17.77 51.60
C ALA A 3 -15.18 17.85 50.72
N THR A 4 -16.15 18.65 51.10
CA THR A 4 -17.36 18.97 50.34
C THR A 4 -17.07 19.63 48.99
N VAL A 5 -16.13 20.57 48.96
CA VAL A 5 -15.72 21.25 47.71
C VAL A 5 -15.05 20.27 46.74
N VAL A 6 -14.20 19.37 47.28
CA VAL A 6 -13.54 18.33 46.45
C VAL A 6 -14.56 17.37 45.87
N HIS A 7 -15.51 16.88 46.66
CA HIS A 7 -16.57 15.97 46.15
C HIS A 7 -17.44 16.64 45.09
N THR A 8 -17.80 17.91 45.29
CA THR A 8 -18.59 18.68 44.33
C THR A 8 -17.84 18.85 42.99
N LEU A 9 -16.53 19.19 43.03
CA LEU A 9 -15.70 19.29 41.83
C LEU A 9 -15.57 17.96 41.11
N ILE A 10 -15.36 16.86 41.82
CA ILE A 10 -15.31 15.52 41.22
C ILE A 10 -16.65 15.17 40.54
N ALA A 11 -17.79 15.44 41.22
CA ALA A 11 -19.11 15.19 40.64
C ALA A 11 -19.34 16.00 39.37
N ILE A 12 -18.95 17.27 39.33
CA ILE A 12 -19.05 18.11 38.12
C ILE A 12 -18.19 17.54 36.99
N VAL A 13 -16.94 17.16 37.26
CA VAL A 13 -16.05 16.57 36.27
C VAL A 13 -16.64 15.27 35.71
N VAL A 14 -17.17 14.40 36.56
CA VAL A 14 -17.82 13.14 36.14
C VAL A 14 -19.04 13.42 35.26
N LEU A 15 -19.90 14.37 35.67
CA LEU A 15 -21.06 14.76 34.87
C LEU A 15 -20.67 15.32 33.49
N LEU A 16 -19.64 16.14 33.44
CA LEU A 16 -19.11 16.66 32.15
C LEU A 16 -18.55 15.55 31.28
N LEU A 17 -17.84 14.58 31.85
CA LEU A 17 -17.34 13.42 31.10
C LEU A 17 -18.47 12.54 30.57
N ILE A 18 -19.50 12.27 31.39
CA ILE A 18 -20.68 11.51 30.97
C ILE A 18 -21.44 12.27 29.88
N SER A 19 -21.70 13.56 30.04
CA SER A 19 -22.36 14.40 29.05
C SER A 19 -21.60 14.39 27.70
N ARG A 20 -20.28 14.54 27.76
CA ARG A 20 -19.41 14.49 26.57
C ARG A 20 -19.43 13.10 25.91
N ALA A 21 -19.43 12.04 26.70
CA ALA A 21 -19.53 10.67 26.18
C ALA A 21 -20.90 10.41 25.51
N LEU A 22 -22.00 10.82 26.13
CA LEU A 22 -23.35 10.72 25.56
C LEU A 22 -23.46 11.54 24.26
N TRP A 23 -22.92 12.76 24.26
CA TRP A 23 -22.90 13.57 23.06
C TRP A 23 -22.12 12.88 21.93
N TYR A 24 -20.92 12.36 22.21
CA TYR A 24 -20.02 11.76 21.22
C TYR A 24 -20.52 10.41 20.72
N LEU A 25 -21.06 9.57 21.63
CA LEU A 25 -21.44 8.20 21.31
C LEU A 25 -22.91 8.06 20.83
N VAL A 26 -23.78 9.00 21.18
CA VAL A 26 -25.22 8.89 20.87
C VAL A 26 -25.68 10.05 20.00
N TRP A 27 -25.63 11.29 20.54
CA TRP A 27 -26.25 12.43 19.88
C TRP A 27 -25.60 12.80 18.55
N ARG A 28 -24.27 12.88 18.52
CA ARG A 28 -23.53 13.23 17.30
C ARG A 28 -23.75 12.22 16.18
N PRO A 29 -23.59 10.89 16.36
CA PRO A 29 -23.89 9.91 15.33
C PRO A 29 -25.33 10.00 14.82
N TYR A 30 -26.32 10.11 15.70
CA TYR A 30 -27.71 10.28 15.31
C TYR A 30 -27.94 11.54 14.47
N SER A 31 -27.42 12.69 14.91
CA SER A 31 -27.55 13.95 14.18
C SER A 31 -26.89 13.89 12.80
N VAL A 32 -25.70 13.27 12.70
CA VAL A 32 -24.97 13.11 11.44
C VAL A 32 -25.70 12.14 10.50
N ALA A 33 -26.20 11.01 11.01
CA ALA A 33 -27.00 10.07 10.22
C ALA A 33 -28.22 10.76 9.58
N ARG A 34 -28.97 11.52 10.39
CA ARG A 34 -30.15 12.26 9.92
C ARG A 34 -29.79 13.29 8.85
N ARG A 35 -28.66 14.01 9.01
CA ARG A 35 -28.20 14.98 8.00
C ARG A 35 -27.87 14.32 6.65
N PHE A 36 -27.25 13.14 6.65
CA PHE A 36 -26.97 12.40 5.43
C PHE A 36 -28.23 11.81 4.81
N GLU A 37 -29.13 11.27 5.63
CA GLU A 37 -30.41 10.73 5.15
C GLU A 37 -31.28 11.79 4.46
N GLN A 38 -31.31 13.02 4.98
CA GLN A 38 -31.99 14.16 4.36
C GLN A 38 -31.42 14.53 2.97
N GLN A 39 -30.19 14.10 2.68
CA GLN A 39 -29.52 14.29 1.39
C GLN A 39 -29.58 13.03 0.51
N GLY A 40 -30.36 12.02 0.91
CA GLY A 40 -30.48 10.75 0.18
C GLY A 40 -29.34 9.77 0.40
N ILE A 41 -28.36 10.08 1.26
CA ILE A 41 -27.23 9.20 1.56
C ILE A 41 -27.64 8.27 2.71
N ARG A 42 -27.85 7.01 2.38
CA ARG A 42 -28.23 5.94 3.32
C ARG A 42 -27.05 5.01 3.58
N GLY A 43 -27.24 4.06 4.51
CA GLY A 43 -26.23 3.05 4.81
C GLY A 43 -26.61 2.18 6.00
N PRO A 44 -25.75 1.26 6.47
CA PRO A 44 -26.01 0.46 7.63
C PRO A 44 -26.24 1.33 8.87
N PRO A 45 -27.21 0.98 9.73
CA PRO A 45 -27.55 1.78 10.90
C PRO A 45 -26.39 1.83 11.89
N TYR A 46 -26.28 2.96 12.57
CA TYR A 46 -25.30 3.12 13.65
C TYR A 46 -25.61 2.18 14.81
N LYS A 47 -24.61 1.41 15.24
CA LYS A 47 -24.64 0.61 16.47
C LYS A 47 -23.77 1.28 17.52
N LEU A 48 -24.32 1.45 18.72
CA LEU A 48 -23.66 2.17 19.82
C LEU A 48 -22.22 1.67 20.04
N VAL A 49 -21.26 2.57 20.10
CA VAL A 49 -19.80 2.36 20.29
C VAL A 49 -19.13 1.66 19.11
N VAL A 50 -19.68 0.56 18.60
CA VAL A 50 -19.03 -0.30 17.60
C VAL A 50 -19.31 0.13 16.16
N GLY A 51 -20.35 0.92 15.91
CA GLY A 51 -20.74 1.32 14.55
C GLY A 51 -20.97 0.12 13.65
N SER A 52 -20.36 0.14 12.47
CA SER A 52 -20.42 -0.96 11.48
C SER A 52 -19.30 -2.00 11.65
N LEU A 53 -18.38 -1.82 12.60
CA LEU A 53 -17.20 -2.71 12.76
C LEU A 53 -17.60 -4.16 13.06
N TRP A 54 -18.70 -4.35 13.77
CA TRP A 54 -19.20 -5.70 14.06
C TRP A 54 -19.67 -6.41 12.79
N ASP A 55 -20.44 -5.71 11.95
CA ASP A 55 -20.93 -6.26 10.67
C ASP A 55 -19.76 -6.56 9.72
N ILE A 56 -18.81 -5.64 9.64
CA ILE A 56 -17.54 -5.83 8.90
C ILE A 56 -16.86 -7.11 9.37
N LYS A 57 -16.67 -7.27 10.68
CA LYS A 57 -16.02 -8.46 11.26
C LYS A 57 -16.77 -9.74 10.93
N GLN A 58 -18.09 -9.75 11.07
CA GLN A 58 -18.92 -10.92 10.72
C GLN A 58 -18.78 -11.30 9.25
N MET A 59 -18.85 -10.32 8.33
CA MET A 59 -18.69 -10.57 6.89
C MET A 59 -17.28 -11.05 6.55
N LEU A 60 -16.23 -10.52 7.23
CA LEU A 60 -14.86 -10.97 7.06
C LEU A 60 -14.63 -12.39 7.59
N VAL A 61 -15.34 -12.81 8.63
CA VAL A 61 -15.29 -14.20 9.13
C VAL A 61 -16.04 -15.12 8.19
N ALA A 62 -17.25 -14.74 7.78
CA ALA A 62 -18.08 -15.54 6.87
C ALA A 62 -17.41 -15.80 5.51
N ARG A 63 -16.60 -14.84 5.01
CA ARG A 63 -15.82 -15.06 3.77
C ARG A 63 -14.82 -16.21 3.85
N ARG A 64 -14.33 -16.54 5.07
CA ARG A 64 -13.36 -17.63 5.25
C ARG A 64 -13.93 -19.00 4.91
N ALA A 65 -15.24 -19.16 5.04
CA ALA A 65 -15.97 -20.38 4.67
C ALA A 65 -16.13 -20.56 3.15
N LYS A 66 -15.95 -19.49 2.37
CA LYS A 66 -16.01 -19.57 0.91
C LYS A 66 -14.68 -20.12 0.39
N GLY A 67 -14.66 -21.21 -0.37
CA GLY A 67 -13.47 -21.83 -0.99
C GLY A 67 -12.58 -20.88 -1.81
N ALA A 68 -11.57 -21.34 -2.51
CA ALA A 68 -10.75 -20.57 -3.44
C ALA A 68 -11.60 -19.95 -4.56
N LEU A 69 -11.08 -18.91 -5.19
CA LEU A 69 -11.62 -18.40 -6.45
C LEU A 69 -11.10 -19.25 -7.62
N ASP A 70 -11.82 -19.25 -8.71
CA ASP A 70 -11.29 -19.70 -9.98
C ASP A 70 -10.10 -18.82 -10.40
N ILE A 71 -9.06 -19.42 -11.00
CA ILE A 71 -7.83 -18.72 -11.38
C ILE A 71 -8.10 -17.63 -12.42
N GLY A 72 -9.06 -17.87 -13.32
CA GLY A 72 -9.48 -16.89 -14.34
C GLY A 72 -10.43 -15.81 -13.80
N ASN A 73 -10.92 -15.94 -12.57
CA ASN A 73 -11.79 -14.94 -12.00
C ASN A 73 -11.00 -13.85 -11.27
N HIS A 74 -10.83 -12.72 -11.95
CA HIS A 74 -10.12 -11.57 -11.39
C HIS A 74 -10.97 -10.72 -10.44
N ASP A 75 -12.29 -10.92 -10.33
CA ASP A 75 -13.11 -10.20 -9.35
C ASP A 75 -13.02 -10.83 -7.95
N TYR A 76 -12.12 -10.28 -7.17
CA TYR A 76 -11.95 -10.63 -5.75
C TYR A 76 -12.62 -9.64 -4.79
N THR A 77 -13.38 -8.65 -5.26
CA THR A 77 -13.94 -7.57 -4.43
C THR A 77 -14.83 -8.10 -3.32
N SER A 78 -15.69 -9.07 -3.64
CA SER A 78 -16.56 -9.77 -2.68
C SER A 78 -15.78 -10.59 -1.64
N ARG A 79 -14.51 -10.89 -1.92
CA ARG A 79 -13.60 -11.60 -1.02
C ARG A 79 -12.83 -10.66 -0.11
N VAL A 80 -12.23 -9.64 -0.70
CA VAL A 80 -11.36 -8.69 0.03
C VAL A 80 -12.20 -7.75 0.88
N SER A 81 -13.29 -7.23 0.35
CA SER A 81 -14.18 -6.29 1.04
C SER A 81 -15.65 -6.63 0.84
N PRO A 82 -16.13 -7.74 1.40
CA PRO A 82 -17.51 -8.18 1.23
C PRO A 82 -18.53 -7.13 1.71
N PHE A 83 -18.16 -6.32 2.68
CA PHE A 83 -18.98 -5.26 3.23
C PHE A 83 -19.15 -4.09 2.24
N PHE A 84 -18.11 -3.63 1.58
CA PHE A 84 -18.23 -2.57 0.57
C PHE A 84 -18.99 -3.09 -0.65
N HIS A 85 -18.71 -4.30 -1.09
CA HIS A 85 -19.44 -4.92 -2.20
C HIS A 85 -20.95 -5.01 -1.89
N LYS A 86 -21.32 -5.53 -0.70
CA LYS A 86 -22.70 -5.60 -0.25
C LYS A 86 -23.35 -4.23 -0.15
N TRP A 87 -22.73 -3.29 0.55
CA TRP A 87 -23.32 -1.98 0.81
C TRP A 87 -23.41 -1.11 -0.44
N THR A 88 -22.51 -1.27 -1.41
CA THR A 88 -22.68 -0.61 -2.73
C THR A 88 -23.89 -1.14 -3.47
N SER A 89 -24.16 -2.45 -3.38
CA SER A 89 -25.38 -3.04 -3.94
C SER A 89 -26.65 -2.58 -3.23
N ASP A 90 -26.62 -2.49 -1.89
CA ASP A 90 -27.78 -2.17 -1.07
C ASP A 90 -28.14 -0.67 -1.09
N TYR A 91 -27.13 0.22 -1.13
CA TYR A 91 -27.30 1.67 -0.91
C TYR A 91 -26.81 2.54 -2.07
N GLY A 92 -26.20 1.96 -3.10
CA GLY A 92 -25.71 2.67 -4.28
C GLY A 92 -24.24 3.13 -4.18
N LYS A 93 -23.84 3.99 -5.14
CA LYS A 93 -22.44 4.42 -5.33
C LYS A 93 -21.84 5.18 -4.14
N THR A 94 -22.67 5.85 -3.36
CA THR A 94 -22.25 6.63 -2.18
C THR A 94 -23.13 6.28 -1.00
N PHE A 95 -22.54 5.82 0.09
CA PHE A 95 -23.26 5.43 1.29
C PHE A 95 -22.50 5.78 2.57
N LEU A 96 -23.26 5.96 3.66
CA LEU A 96 -22.73 6.21 5.01
C LEU A 96 -22.50 4.88 5.72
N TYR A 97 -21.39 4.74 6.42
CA TYR A 97 -21.12 3.66 7.38
C TYR A 97 -20.37 4.20 8.60
N TRP A 98 -20.06 3.35 9.58
CA TRP A 98 -19.56 3.82 10.86
C TRP A 98 -18.30 3.08 11.31
N LEU A 99 -17.25 3.81 11.58
CA LEU A 99 -16.02 3.30 12.18
C LEU A 99 -16.05 3.61 13.69
N GLY A 100 -16.72 2.74 14.48
CA GLY A 100 -17.13 3.11 15.81
C GLY A 100 -18.10 4.31 15.75
N PRO A 101 -17.89 5.39 16.54
CA PRO A 101 -18.71 6.60 16.50
C PRO A 101 -18.33 7.57 15.37
N ILE A 102 -17.33 7.25 14.56
CA ILE A 102 -16.85 8.11 13.47
C ILE A 102 -17.67 7.83 12.20
N PRO A 103 -18.35 8.85 11.64
CA PRO A 103 -19.04 8.70 10.36
C PRO A 103 -18.03 8.51 9.23
N ALA A 104 -18.35 7.64 8.29
CA ALA A 104 -17.54 7.39 7.12
C ALA A 104 -18.44 7.29 5.87
N ILE A 105 -18.06 7.95 4.80
CA ILE A 105 -18.69 7.83 3.48
C ILE A 105 -17.79 6.97 2.62
N CYS A 106 -18.35 5.93 2.00
CA CYS A 106 -17.71 5.21 0.91
C CYS A 106 -18.31 5.69 -0.40
N SER A 107 -17.46 5.99 -1.40
CA SER A 107 -17.98 6.43 -2.70
C SER A 107 -17.18 5.86 -3.86
N THR A 108 -17.90 5.41 -4.88
CA THR A 108 -17.39 5.05 -6.22
C THR A 108 -17.76 6.11 -7.27
N ASP A 109 -18.27 7.26 -6.85
CA ASP A 109 -18.50 8.41 -7.73
C ASP A 109 -17.16 9.06 -8.11
N THR A 110 -16.86 9.10 -9.42
CA THR A 110 -15.56 9.55 -9.93
C THR A 110 -15.34 11.06 -9.73
N GLU A 111 -16.41 11.86 -9.77
CA GLU A 111 -16.31 13.31 -9.56
C GLU A 111 -15.99 13.60 -8.09
N LEU A 112 -16.70 12.93 -7.18
CA LEU A 112 -16.41 12.99 -5.74
C LEU A 112 -14.99 12.56 -5.44
N VAL A 113 -14.56 11.43 -6.01
CA VAL A 113 -13.20 10.90 -5.82
C VAL A 113 -12.15 11.89 -6.29
N LYS A 114 -12.32 12.48 -7.46
CA LYS A 114 -11.41 13.47 -8.03
C LYS A 114 -11.31 14.72 -7.14
N GLN A 115 -12.44 15.27 -6.68
CA GLN A 115 -12.46 16.42 -5.76
C GLN A 115 -11.66 16.13 -4.47
N VAL A 116 -11.82 14.93 -3.91
CA VAL A 116 -11.11 14.53 -2.68
C VAL A 116 -9.61 14.36 -2.91
N LEU A 117 -9.21 13.80 -4.05
CA LEU A 117 -7.80 13.49 -4.31
C LEU A 117 -7.01 14.69 -4.86
N ASP A 118 -7.65 15.62 -5.56
CA ASP A 118 -7.02 16.87 -6.08
C ASP A 118 -7.02 18.01 -5.06
N ASP A 119 -7.30 17.73 -3.81
CA ASP A 119 -7.33 18.73 -2.75
C ASP A 119 -5.96 19.40 -2.53
N ARG A 120 -5.91 20.72 -2.74
CA ARG A 120 -4.74 21.58 -2.50
C ARG A 120 -4.88 22.43 -1.24
N THR A 121 -6.03 22.37 -0.59
CA THR A 121 -6.38 23.21 0.56
C THR A 121 -6.15 22.52 1.90
N ASN A 122 -5.74 21.25 1.89
CA ASN A 122 -5.61 20.40 3.08
C ASN A 122 -6.95 20.19 3.81
N LEU A 123 -8.05 20.25 3.06
CA LEU A 123 -9.39 19.95 3.56
C LEU A 123 -9.57 18.44 3.82
N PHE A 124 -9.02 17.60 2.93
CA PHE A 124 -9.10 16.15 3.02
C PHE A 124 -7.79 15.56 3.52
N GLN A 125 -7.64 15.54 4.84
CA GLN A 125 -6.43 15.13 5.53
C GLN A 125 -6.28 13.60 5.55
N LYS A 126 -5.04 13.13 5.63
CA LYS A 126 -4.75 11.75 5.99
C LYS A 126 -4.77 11.60 7.52
N ASP A 127 -5.40 10.55 7.98
CA ASP A 127 -5.48 10.23 9.41
C ASP A 127 -5.36 8.71 9.58
N TYR A 128 -4.54 8.29 10.51
CA TYR A 128 -4.58 6.92 11.00
C TYR A 128 -5.77 6.80 11.97
N LEU A 129 -6.80 6.08 11.55
CA LEU A 129 -7.95 5.78 12.42
C LEU A 129 -7.54 5.04 13.69
N ASN A 130 -6.47 4.26 13.58
CA ASN A 130 -5.93 3.49 14.68
C ASN A 130 -4.51 3.99 15.03
N PRO A 131 -4.30 4.48 16.25
CA PRO A 131 -2.98 4.92 16.71
C PRO A 131 -1.88 3.83 16.67
N SER A 132 -2.27 2.54 16.64
CA SER A 132 -1.31 1.45 16.46
C SER A 132 -0.65 1.46 15.07
N MET A 133 -1.34 2.00 14.07
CA MET A 133 -0.76 2.18 12.73
C MET A 133 0.37 3.21 12.74
N GLU A 134 0.21 4.30 13.50
CA GLU A 134 1.26 5.32 13.65
C GLU A 134 2.54 4.75 14.26
N MET A 135 2.43 3.81 15.22
CA MET A 135 3.60 3.16 15.81
C MET A 135 4.43 2.39 14.76
N ILE A 136 3.78 1.78 13.79
CA ILE A 136 4.42 0.91 12.79
C ILE A 136 4.87 1.72 11.57
N PHE A 137 3.99 2.57 11.03
CA PHE A 137 4.29 3.35 9.81
C PHE A 137 5.04 4.65 10.11
N GLY A 138 5.12 5.07 11.37
CA GLY A 138 5.72 6.35 11.77
C GLY A 138 4.86 7.55 11.38
N LYS A 139 5.22 8.72 11.93
CA LYS A 139 4.68 10.02 11.56
C LYS A 139 5.57 10.63 10.49
N GLY A 140 5.36 10.26 9.24
CA GLY A 140 6.13 10.70 8.09
C GLY A 140 5.23 11.14 6.92
N LEU A 141 5.78 11.17 5.72
CA LEU A 141 5.13 11.67 4.50
C LEU A 141 3.76 11.06 4.22
N LEU A 142 3.52 9.83 4.70
CA LEU A 142 2.23 9.14 4.52
C LEU A 142 1.10 9.81 5.32
N THR A 143 1.37 10.38 6.50
CA THR A 143 0.35 10.80 7.48
C THR A 143 0.42 12.25 7.91
N THR A 144 1.55 12.93 7.72
CA THR A 144 1.66 14.38 7.95
C THR A 144 0.72 15.15 7.02
N ASN A 145 0.26 16.33 7.44
CA ASN A 145 -0.70 17.15 6.71
C ASN A 145 -0.25 18.61 6.66
N GLY A 146 -0.86 19.41 5.79
CA GLY A 146 -0.61 20.85 5.70
C GLY A 146 0.85 21.19 5.42
N ASP A 147 1.39 22.16 6.13
CA ASP A 147 2.75 22.66 5.93
C ASP A 147 3.81 21.68 6.44
N GLU A 148 3.49 20.90 7.50
CA GLU A 148 4.34 19.78 7.93
C GLU A 148 4.57 18.79 6.78
N TRP A 149 3.51 18.38 6.07
CA TRP A 149 3.64 17.50 4.90
C TRP A 149 4.44 18.14 3.77
N LYS A 150 4.25 19.42 3.48
CA LYS A 150 5.01 20.13 2.43
C LYS A 150 6.51 20.12 2.75
N ARG A 151 6.87 20.37 4.01
CA ARG A 151 8.25 20.33 4.52
C ARG A 151 8.85 18.94 4.35
N HIS A 152 8.19 17.90 4.86
CA HIS A 152 8.61 16.50 4.71
C HIS A 152 8.78 16.13 3.23
N ARG A 153 7.79 16.46 2.39
CA ARG A 153 7.85 16.17 0.96
C ARG A 153 9.05 16.84 0.27
N ARG A 154 9.34 18.09 0.61
CA ARG A 154 10.47 18.83 0.01
C ARG A 154 11.81 18.15 0.32
N ILE A 155 11.99 17.66 1.54
CA ILE A 155 13.23 17.01 1.99
C ILE A 155 13.35 15.58 1.43
N VAL A 156 12.27 14.82 1.38
CA VAL A 156 12.28 13.40 1.00
C VAL A 156 12.18 13.20 -0.52
N TYR A 157 11.49 14.10 -1.24
CA TYR A 157 11.18 13.90 -2.67
C TYR A 157 12.41 13.70 -3.57
N PRO A 158 13.59 14.32 -3.34
CA PRO A 158 14.78 14.09 -4.15
C PRO A 158 15.23 12.65 -4.28
N ILE A 159 14.88 11.74 -3.33
CA ILE A 159 15.19 10.31 -3.42
C ILE A 159 14.52 9.63 -4.63
N PHE A 160 13.49 10.24 -5.20
CA PHE A 160 12.76 9.76 -6.37
C PHE A 160 13.17 10.45 -7.68
N SER A 161 14.31 11.19 -7.69
CA SER A 161 14.85 11.84 -8.88
C SER A 161 15.28 10.81 -9.93
N GLN A 162 15.42 11.23 -11.18
CA GLN A 162 15.88 10.37 -12.29
C GLN A 162 17.25 9.74 -12.01
N GLU A 163 18.15 10.51 -11.40
CA GLU A 163 19.47 10.01 -11.01
C GLU A 163 19.36 8.88 -9.97
N LYS A 164 18.52 9.06 -8.95
CA LYS A 164 18.27 8.03 -7.94
C LYS A 164 17.59 6.79 -8.51
N LEU A 165 16.72 6.97 -9.51
CA LEU A 165 16.11 5.83 -10.20
C LEU A 165 17.15 4.97 -10.93
N LYS A 166 18.23 5.55 -11.46
CA LYS A 166 19.36 4.77 -12.02
C LYS A 166 20.01 3.89 -10.95
N SER A 167 20.28 4.46 -9.77
CA SER A 167 20.83 3.70 -8.64
C SER A 167 19.86 2.59 -8.20
N VAL A 168 18.57 2.87 -8.16
CA VAL A 168 17.53 1.87 -7.83
C VAL A 168 17.50 0.72 -8.85
N SER A 169 17.61 1.02 -10.15
CA SER A 169 17.70 0.00 -11.20
C SER A 169 18.92 -0.89 -11.00
N ALA A 170 20.10 -0.30 -10.76
CA ALA A 170 21.33 -1.04 -10.52
C ALA A 170 21.24 -1.94 -9.28
N MET A 171 20.78 -1.39 -8.13
CA MET A 171 20.56 -2.16 -6.89
C MET A 171 19.59 -3.32 -7.11
N THR A 172 18.49 -3.06 -7.84
CA THR A 172 17.49 -4.08 -8.15
C THR A 172 18.08 -5.17 -9.02
N SER A 173 18.91 -4.81 -10.01
CA SER A 173 19.57 -5.78 -10.89
C SER A 173 20.52 -6.70 -10.13
N GLU A 174 21.35 -6.14 -9.25
CA GLU A 174 22.26 -6.92 -8.40
C GLU A 174 21.52 -7.94 -7.53
N ASP A 175 20.44 -7.50 -6.87
CA ASP A 175 19.66 -8.38 -6.00
C ASP A 175 18.80 -9.37 -6.79
N THR A 176 18.35 -9.01 -8.00
CA THR A 176 17.71 -9.93 -8.94
C THR A 176 18.68 -10.99 -9.45
N GLN A 177 19.92 -10.62 -9.74
CA GLN A 177 20.95 -11.58 -10.16
C GLN A 177 21.19 -12.64 -9.07
N LYS A 178 21.32 -12.23 -7.81
CA LYS A 178 21.43 -13.17 -6.66
C LYS A 178 20.20 -14.11 -6.57
N MET A 179 19.01 -13.58 -6.80
CA MET A 179 17.77 -14.37 -6.84
C MET A 179 17.81 -15.39 -7.97
N ILE A 180 18.24 -15.00 -9.16
CA ILE A 180 18.39 -15.87 -10.35
C ILE A 180 19.39 -17.00 -10.07
N GLU A 181 20.53 -16.69 -9.45
CA GLU A 181 21.54 -17.67 -9.07
C GLU A 181 20.97 -18.73 -8.09
N GLN A 182 20.18 -18.29 -7.11
CA GLN A 182 19.48 -19.19 -6.19
C GLN A 182 18.48 -20.11 -6.93
N TRP A 183 17.77 -19.56 -7.91
CA TRP A 183 16.84 -20.36 -8.72
C TRP A 183 17.58 -21.38 -9.59
N CYS A 184 18.69 -20.99 -10.22
CA CYS A 184 19.53 -21.91 -10.98
C CYS A 184 20.02 -23.07 -10.11
N THR A 185 20.53 -22.77 -8.92
CA THR A 185 20.98 -23.79 -7.97
C THR A 185 19.83 -24.75 -7.60
N GLN A 186 18.64 -24.25 -7.31
CA GLN A 186 17.48 -25.09 -6.98
C GLN A 186 17.03 -25.95 -8.16
N ILE A 187 17.09 -25.42 -9.40
CA ILE A 187 16.76 -26.16 -10.62
C ILE A 187 17.80 -27.28 -10.86
N GLU A 188 19.08 -26.98 -10.66
CA GLU A 188 20.17 -27.97 -10.84
C GLU A 188 20.11 -29.10 -9.80
N GLU A 189 19.67 -28.82 -8.56
CA GLU A 189 19.44 -29.83 -7.53
C GLU A 189 18.27 -30.78 -7.83
N MET A 190 17.33 -30.32 -8.67
CA MET A 190 16.17 -31.10 -9.10
C MET A 190 16.46 -31.71 -10.49
N ASN A 191 16.53 -33.02 -10.62
CA ASN A 191 16.87 -33.72 -11.87
C ASN A 191 15.93 -33.46 -13.06
N ASP A 192 14.90 -32.62 -12.92
CA ASP A 192 13.83 -32.35 -13.91
C ASP A 192 14.01 -31.02 -14.67
N HIS A 193 15.15 -30.34 -14.58
CA HIS A 193 15.40 -29.02 -15.17
C HIS A 193 14.37 -27.92 -14.79
N GLN A 194 13.58 -28.15 -13.76
CA GLN A 194 12.58 -27.23 -13.23
C GLN A 194 12.54 -27.28 -11.70
N ALA A 195 12.15 -26.17 -11.07
CA ALA A 195 11.94 -26.09 -9.63
C ALA A 195 10.63 -25.40 -9.27
N GLU A 196 10.03 -25.81 -8.15
CA GLU A 196 8.90 -25.08 -7.59
C GLU A 196 9.39 -23.98 -6.64
N ILE A 197 9.03 -22.74 -6.97
CA ILE A 197 9.51 -21.52 -6.29
C ILE A 197 8.31 -20.71 -5.77
N ASP A 198 8.30 -20.35 -4.48
CA ASP A 198 7.31 -19.38 -3.98
C ASP A 198 7.76 -17.95 -4.30
N MET A 199 7.26 -17.43 -5.42
CA MET A 199 7.58 -16.09 -5.90
C MET A 199 7.23 -14.99 -4.90
N ARG A 200 6.23 -15.19 -4.01
CA ARG A 200 5.90 -14.19 -2.98
C ARG A 200 7.03 -13.98 -2.00
N CYS A 201 7.67 -15.04 -1.56
CA CYS A 201 8.82 -14.96 -0.66
C CYS A 201 9.97 -14.19 -1.30
N TYR A 202 10.32 -14.54 -2.54
CA TYR A 202 11.38 -13.86 -3.29
C TYR A 202 11.06 -12.39 -3.58
N SER A 203 9.80 -12.06 -3.91
CA SER A 203 9.37 -10.68 -4.08
C SER A 203 9.53 -9.86 -2.80
N ASP A 204 9.19 -10.44 -1.66
CA ASP A 204 9.33 -9.79 -0.35
C ASP A 204 10.80 -9.53 0.01
N ASP A 205 11.68 -10.52 -0.20
CA ASP A 205 13.10 -10.41 0.15
C ASP A 205 13.85 -9.43 -0.77
N LEU A 206 13.55 -9.47 -2.07
CA LEU A 206 14.15 -8.56 -3.05
C LEU A 206 13.75 -7.10 -2.78
N THR A 207 12.45 -6.83 -2.63
CA THR A 207 11.99 -5.46 -2.38
C THR A 207 12.47 -4.93 -1.03
N LEU A 208 12.63 -5.83 -0.04
CA LEU A 208 13.22 -5.51 1.25
C LEU A 208 14.69 -5.09 1.11
N ALA A 209 15.50 -5.87 0.38
CA ALA A 209 16.92 -5.59 0.18
C ALA A 209 17.13 -4.23 -0.50
N VAL A 210 16.37 -3.95 -1.55
CA VAL A 210 16.48 -2.68 -2.29
C VAL A 210 16.05 -1.48 -1.44
N ILE A 211 14.91 -1.55 -0.73
CA ILE A 211 14.44 -0.40 0.08
C ILE A 211 15.34 -0.14 1.28
N GLU A 212 15.96 -1.18 1.84
CA GLU A 212 16.98 -1.05 2.89
C GLU A 212 18.15 -0.20 2.43
N ARG A 213 18.69 -0.50 1.23
CA ARG A 213 19.80 0.27 0.62
C ARG A 213 19.38 1.70 0.28
N VAL A 214 18.18 1.92 -0.21
CA VAL A 214 17.63 3.25 -0.52
C VAL A 214 17.50 4.13 0.73
N ILE A 215 17.15 3.56 1.88
CA ILE A 215 16.97 4.32 3.12
C ILE A 215 18.30 4.54 3.87
N PHE A 216 19.11 3.49 4.02
CA PHE A 216 20.28 3.50 4.90
C PHE A 216 21.63 3.31 4.20
N GLY A 217 21.62 3.10 2.88
CA GLY A 217 22.82 2.74 2.13
C GLY A 217 23.20 1.26 2.29
N GLU A 218 24.38 0.90 1.81
CA GLU A 218 24.83 -0.48 1.77
C GLU A 218 25.23 -1.04 3.15
N ASN A 219 25.06 -2.36 3.32
CA ASN A 219 25.58 -3.16 4.45
C ASN A 219 25.07 -2.78 5.84
N CYS A 220 23.82 -2.34 5.97
CA CYS A 220 23.24 -2.02 7.27
C CYS A 220 22.50 -3.22 7.90
N LYS A 221 23.24 -4.16 8.52
CA LYS A 221 22.65 -5.33 9.21
C LYS A 221 21.59 -4.95 10.27
N GLU A 222 21.77 -3.80 10.95
CA GLU A 222 20.85 -3.32 11.97
C GLU A 222 19.50 -2.90 11.36
N ALA A 223 19.49 -2.39 10.13
CA ALA A 223 18.26 -2.05 9.42
C ALA A 223 17.43 -3.31 9.13
N ARG A 224 18.05 -4.41 8.70
CA ARG A 224 17.36 -5.67 8.40
C ARG A 224 16.56 -6.21 9.59
N GLU A 225 17.11 -6.12 10.82
CA GLU A 225 16.38 -6.53 12.02
C GLU A 225 15.16 -5.63 12.31
N VAL A 226 15.31 -4.31 12.07
CA VAL A 226 14.20 -3.35 12.19
C VAL A 226 13.08 -3.71 11.22
N PHE A 227 13.44 -4.10 10.01
CA PHE A 227 12.49 -4.42 8.96
C PHE A 227 11.74 -5.72 9.18
N ILE A 228 12.43 -6.76 9.62
CA ILE A 228 11.80 -8.04 9.99
C ILE A 228 10.79 -7.81 11.11
N ALA A 229 11.19 -7.08 12.16
CA ALA A 229 10.30 -6.71 13.26
C ALA A 229 9.14 -5.82 12.79
N GLY A 230 9.39 -4.88 11.86
CA GLY A 230 8.38 -4.02 11.24
C GLY A 230 7.30 -4.82 10.51
N LYS A 231 7.67 -5.86 9.76
CA LYS A 231 6.75 -6.75 9.04
C LYS A 231 5.82 -7.52 9.99
N GLU A 232 6.34 -7.97 11.14
CA GLU A 232 5.50 -8.55 12.20
C GLU A 232 4.55 -7.50 12.79
N GLY A 233 5.05 -6.29 13.05
CA GLY A 233 4.25 -5.18 13.54
C GLY A 233 3.11 -4.81 12.60
N GLN A 234 3.34 -4.81 11.30
CA GLN A 234 2.33 -4.57 10.27
C GLN A 234 1.20 -5.59 10.35
N LYS A 235 1.49 -6.89 10.48
CA LYS A 235 0.47 -7.94 10.67
C LYS A 235 -0.38 -7.68 11.91
N LEU A 236 0.26 -7.33 13.03
CA LEU A 236 -0.44 -7.02 14.29
C LEU A 236 -1.31 -5.76 14.16
N ALA A 237 -0.84 -4.73 13.46
CA ALA A 237 -1.56 -3.47 13.27
C ALA A 237 -2.84 -3.65 12.42
N VAL A 238 -2.81 -4.54 11.43
CA VAL A 238 -4.00 -4.87 10.63
C VAL A 238 -5.11 -5.49 11.47
N TYR A 239 -4.77 -6.39 12.37
CA TYR A 239 -5.76 -6.94 13.31
C TYR A 239 -6.34 -5.87 14.25
N ALA A 240 -5.58 -4.81 14.53
CA ALA A 240 -6.04 -3.68 15.32
C ALA A 240 -7.08 -2.80 14.60
N PHE A 241 -7.22 -2.91 13.28
CA PHE A 241 -8.26 -2.20 12.51
C PHE A 241 -9.68 -2.63 12.91
N ALA A 242 -9.82 -3.85 13.40
CA ALA A 242 -11.11 -4.37 13.90
C ALA A 242 -11.41 -3.97 15.36
N ASP A 243 -10.48 -3.27 16.03
CA ASP A 243 -10.73 -2.81 17.40
C ASP A 243 -11.61 -1.56 17.40
N PRO A 244 -12.50 -1.43 18.36
CA PRO A 244 -13.25 -0.21 18.54
C PRO A 244 -12.28 0.97 18.73
N PRO A 245 -12.48 2.12 18.07
CA PRO A 245 -11.67 3.31 18.25
C PRO A 245 -12.00 4.01 19.59
N ILE A 246 -11.81 3.28 20.69
CA ILE A 246 -12.02 3.79 22.05
C ILE A 246 -10.78 4.62 22.43
N PRO A 247 -10.97 5.90 22.80
CA PRO A 247 -9.87 6.72 23.30
C PRO A 247 -9.15 6.02 24.46
N GLY A 248 -7.82 5.95 24.40
CA GLY A 248 -7.01 5.30 25.43
C GLY A 248 -6.80 3.79 25.26
N PHE A 249 -7.50 3.09 24.37
CA PHE A 249 -7.34 1.64 24.17
C PHE A 249 -5.89 1.24 23.85
N ARG A 250 -5.14 2.08 23.13
CA ARG A 250 -3.72 1.85 22.80
C ARG A 250 -2.80 1.76 24.02
N TYR A 251 -3.21 2.32 25.15
CA TYR A 251 -2.44 2.31 26.41
C TYR A 251 -2.78 1.11 27.31
N LEU A 252 -3.81 0.34 26.96
CA LEU A 252 -4.14 -0.87 27.70
C LEU A 252 -3.07 -1.94 27.44
N PRO A 253 -2.56 -2.61 28.49
CA PRO A 253 -1.51 -3.64 28.36
C PRO A 253 -2.07 -4.96 27.84
N THR A 254 -2.70 -4.94 26.67
CA THR A 254 -3.10 -6.15 25.96
C THR A 254 -1.85 -6.83 25.38
N ARG A 255 -1.91 -8.15 25.19
CA ARG A 255 -0.81 -8.91 24.59
C ARG A 255 -0.33 -8.30 23.27
N ARG A 256 -1.27 -7.88 22.43
CA ARG A 256 -0.99 -7.26 21.14
C ARG A 256 -0.35 -5.86 21.29
N ASN A 257 -0.90 -4.99 22.14
CA ASN A 257 -0.35 -3.66 22.37
C ASN A 257 1.07 -3.75 22.94
N PHE A 258 1.32 -4.70 23.84
CA PHE A 258 2.67 -4.95 24.36
C PHE A 258 3.66 -5.35 23.27
N GLN A 259 3.25 -6.25 22.35
CA GLN A 259 4.08 -6.63 21.19
C GLN A 259 4.35 -5.42 20.28
N LEU A 260 3.32 -4.63 19.96
CA LEU A 260 3.47 -3.41 19.14
C LEU A 260 4.41 -2.40 19.80
N TRP A 261 4.30 -2.17 21.12
CA TRP A 261 5.21 -1.29 21.86
C TRP A 261 6.66 -1.79 21.82
N LYS A 262 6.87 -3.11 21.97
CA LYS A 262 8.20 -3.71 21.90
C LYS A 262 8.82 -3.51 20.51
N ILE A 263 8.07 -3.79 19.45
CA ILE A 263 8.51 -3.61 18.06
C ILE A 263 8.80 -2.12 17.79
N ASN A 264 7.88 -1.23 18.16
CA ASN A 264 8.06 0.21 17.98
C ASN A 264 9.31 0.73 18.70
N LYS A 265 9.51 0.31 19.97
CA LYS A 265 10.68 0.71 20.77
C LYS A 265 11.99 0.20 20.14
N LEU A 266 12.01 -1.06 19.66
CA LEU A 266 13.17 -1.64 18.98
C LEU A 266 13.50 -0.85 17.71
N ALA A 267 12.51 -0.65 16.83
CA ALA A 267 12.69 0.08 15.58
C ALA A 267 13.16 1.53 15.82
N THR A 268 12.48 2.26 16.71
CA THR A 268 12.85 3.64 17.04
C THR A 268 14.28 3.73 17.58
N ARG A 269 14.65 2.85 18.50
CA ARG A 269 16.00 2.84 19.10
C ARG A 269 17.09 2.58 18.05
N LYS A 270 16.89 1.56 17.20
CA LYS A 270 17.88 1.19 16.16
C LYS A 270 18.01 2.26 15.10
N ILE A 271 16.91 2.78 14.56
CA ILE A 271 16.95 3.86 13.57
C ILE A 271 17.59 5.12 14.17
N THR A 272 17.26 5.49 15.41
CA THR A 272 17.90 6.63 16.10
C THR A 272 19.41 6.41 16.26
N HIS A 273 19.85 5.18 16.54
CA HIS A 273 21.28 4.86 16.61
C HIS A 273 21.96 5.03 15.25
N LEU A 274 21.37 4.56 14.17
CA LEU A 274 21.87 4.72 12.81
C LEU A 274 22.00 6.21 12.42
N ILE A 275 20.97 7.02 12.71
CA ILE A 275 20.99 8.48 12.48
C ILE A 275 22.18 9.12 13.20
N LYS A 276 22.31 8.85 14.51
CA LYS A 276 23.40 9.42 15.33
C LYS A 276 24.78 8.97 14.86
N THR A 277 24.94 7.69 14.54
CA THR A 277 26.21 7.14 14.07
C THR A 277 26.63 7.77 12.73
N ARG A 278 25.68 7.91 11.79
CA ARG A 278 25.93 8.56 10.50
C ARG A 278 26.29 10.05 10.67
N PHE A 279 25.62 10.74 11.57
CA PHE A 279 25.90 12.14 11.87
C PHE A 279 27.31 12.35 12.43
N VAL A 280 27.78 11.46 13.33
CA VAL A 280 29.11 11.53 13.94
C VAL A 280 30.23 11.13 12.97
N ARG A 281 30.00 10.08 12.14
CA ARG A 281 31.00 9.58 11.18
C ARG A 281 31.16 10.44 9.94
N GLY A 282 30.32 11.42 9.75
CA GLY A 282 30.24 12.23 8.53
C GLY A 282 29.09 11.80 7.63
N VAL A 283 28.44 12.79 7.02
CA VAL A 283 27.29 12.58 6.14
C VAL A 283 27.81 12.16 4.76
N SER A 284 27.76 10.87 4.49
CA SER A 284 28.17 10.27 3.22
C SER A 284 27.16 9.24 2.74
N GLY A 285 27.25 8.79 1.49
CA GLY A 285 26.34 7.82 0.89
C GLY A 285 25.42 8.45 -0.15
N ASP A 286 24.53 7.65 -0.72
CA ASP A 286 23.57 8.07 -1.76
C ASP A 286 22.14 7.62 -1.40
N ASP A 287 21.76 7.85 -0.14
CA ASP A 287 20.56 7.31 0.49
C ASP A 287 19.69 8.42 1.12
N LEU A 288 18.48 8.02 1.57
CA LEU A 288 17.53 8.92 2.20
C LEU A 288 18.10 9.57 3.47
N LEU A 289 18.83 8.79 4.28
CA LEU A 289 19.36 9.29 5.54
C LEU A 289 20.35 10.43 5.31
N ARG A 290 21.17 10.33 4.25
CA ARG A 290 22.03 11.44 3.81
C ARG A 290 21.22 12.69 3.50
N LEU A 291 20.18 12.59 2.66
CA LEU A 291 19.35 13.73 2.29
C LEU A 291 18.72 14.44 3.50
N MET A 292 18.23 13.67 4.46
CA MET A 292 17.65 14.23 5.69
C MET A 292 18.71 14.91 6.58
N LEU A 293 19.90 14.35 6.67
CA LEU A 293 21.01 14.92 7.45
C LEU A 293 21.61 16.16 6.78
N GLU A 294 21.74 16.18 5.45
CA GLU A 294 22.15 17.37 4.68
C GLU A 294 21.16 18.52 4.87
N ALA A 295 19.85 18.25 4.78
CA ALA A 295 18.82 19.24 5.06
C ALA A 295 18.89 19.76 6.51
N TYR A 296 19.26 18.89 7.46
CA TYR A 296 19.47 19.28 8.87
C TYR A 296 20.67 20.21 9.05
N MET A 297 21.75 20.00 8.29
CA MET A 297 22.97 20.81 8.40
C MET A 297 22.89 22.12 7.62
N SER A 298 22.28 22.12 6.43
CA SER A 298 22.22 23.32 5.56
C SER A 298 21.36 24.43 6.14
N LYS A 299 20.33 24.08 6.93
CA LYS A 299 19.32 25.00 7.48
C LYS A 299 18.55 25.84 6.44
N GLU A 300 18.66 25.51 5.16
CA GLU A 300 17.93 26.19 4.09
C GLU A 300 16.42 25.91 4.14
N VAL A 301 16.06 24.76 4.70
CA VAL A 301 14.70 24.34 4.98
C VAL A 301 14.63 24.04 6.47
N GLU A 302 13.48 24.33 7.11
CA GLU A 302 13.25 23.88 8.49
C GLU A 302 13.52 22.37 8.57
N PRO A 303 14.54 21.92 9.33
CA PRO A 303 15.00 20.54 9.31
C PRO A 303 14.00 19.59 9.98
N LEU A 304 14.09 18.32 9.64
CA LEU A 304 13.37 17.27 10.37
C LEU A 304 14.06 17.00 11.72
N SER A 305 13.28 16.91 12.78
CA SER A 305 13.76 16.39 14.05
C SER A 305 14.18 14.92 13.94
N THR A 306 14.96 14.41 14.89
CA THR A 306 15.31 12.98 14.92
C THR A 306 14.08 12.08 14.95
N GLU A 307 13.01 12.49 15.64
CA GLU A 307 11.76 11.73 15.69
C GLU A 307 11.06 11.69 14.33
N GLU A 308 11.02 12.81 13.62
CA GLU A 308 10.47 12.90 12.27
C GLU A 308 11.30 12.09 11.26
N MET A 309 12.65 12.12 11.36
CA MET A 309 13.53 11.27 10.54
C MET A 309 13.24 9.77 10.77
N VAL A 310 13.06 9.37 12.03
CA VAL A 310 12.64 7.99 12.37
C VAL A 310 11.28 7.68 11.75
N GLY A 311 10.35 8.62 11.80
CA GLY A 311 9.04 8.50 11.18
C GLY A 311 9.11 8.30 9.67
N GLU A 312 9.97 9.06 8.98
CA GLU A 312 10.20 8.91 7.53
C GLU A 312 10.81 7.57 7.16
N CYS A 313 11.82 7.11 7.90
CA CYS A 313 12.41 5.79 7.67
C CYS A 313 11.37 4.67 7.78
N LYS A 314 10.51 4.71 8.81
CA LYS A 314 9.41 3.75 8.97
C LYS A 314 8.38 3.85 7.84
N THR A 315 7.99 5.07 7.48
CA THR A 315 7.02 5.34 6.40
C THR A 315 7.50 4.80 5.07
N LEU A 316 8.74 5.12 4.67
CA LEU A 316 9.28 4.72 3.38
C LEU A 316 9.56 3.22 3.32
N PHE A 317 10.02 2.64 4.42
CA PHE A 317 10.14 1.19 4.52
C PHE A 317 8.79 0.49 4.24
N ALA A 318 7.77 0.84 5.02
CA ALA A 318 6.46 0.20 4.91
C ALA A 318 5.80 0.42 3.53
N ALA A 319 5.96 1.62 2.96
CA ALA A 319 5.38 1.96 1.67
C ALA A 319 6.13 1.31 0.49
N GLY A 320 7.46 1.27 0.53
CA GLY A 320 8.29 0.81 -0.58
C GLY A 320 8.41 -0.71 -0.69
N GLN A 321 8.50 -1.40 0.46
CA GLN A 321 8.69 -2.85 0.47
C GLN A 321 7.43 -3.60 0.01
N ASP A 322 6.34 -3.46 0.73
CA ASP A 322 5.18 -4.37 0.60
C ASP A 322 4.37 -4.09 -0.69
N THR A 323 4.32 -2.82 -1.16
CA THR A 323 3.61 -2.47 -2.39
C THR A 323 4.34 -2.95 -3.65
N GLY A 324 5.67 -2.81 -3.69
CA GLY A 324 6.52 -3.33 -4.77
C GLY A 324 6.45 -4.85 -4.87
N ALA A 325 6.58 -5.53 -3.72
CA ALA A 325 6.45 -6.99 -3.65
C ALA A 325 5.06 -7.47 -4.11
N SER A 326 4.00 -6.75 -3.74
CA SER A 326 2.63 -7.07 -4.19
C SER A 326 2.49 -6.94 -5.71
N LEU A 327 2.98 -5.83 -6.30
CA LEU A 327 2.91 -5.61 -7.75
C LEU A 327 3.70 -6.69 -8.50
N LEU A 328 4.91 -7.02 -8.06
CA LEU A 328 5.73 -8.06 -8.66
C LEU A 328 5.04 -9.43 -8.57
N THR A 329 4.53 -9.79 -7.39
CA THR A 329 3.83 -11.06 -7.17
C THR A 329 2.61 -11.21 -8.08
N TRP A 330 1.76 -10.20 -8.18
CA TRP A 330 0.57 -10.26 -9.03
C TRP A 330 0.90 -10.19 -10.52
N GLY A 331 1.98 -9.48 -10.90
CA GLY A 331 2.49 -9.52 -12.26
C GLY A 331 2.96 -10.93 -12.64
N MET A 332 3.75 -11.58 -11.78
CA MET A 332 4.19 -12.96 -12.04
C MET A 332 3.02 -13.95 -12.07
N PHE A 333 1.99 -13.77 -11.22
CA PHE A 333 0.75 -14.54 -11.30
C PHE A 333 0.07 -14.39 -12.67
N LEU A 334 -0.10 -13.16 -13.16
CA LEU A 334 -0.75 -12.93 -14.44
C LEU A 334 0.06 -13.48 -15.61
N LEU A 335 1.39 -13.34 -15.63
CA LEU A 335 2.24 -13.95 -16.65
C LEU A 335 2.17 -15.48 -16.64
N SER A 336 2.03 -16.08 -15.45
CA SER A 336 1.87 -17.53 -15.33
C SER A 336 0.50 -18.03 -15.81
N ASN A 337 -0.53 -17.17 -15.72
CA ASN A 337 -1.89 -17.48 -16.14
C ASN A 337 -2.17 -17.16 -17.62
N TYR A 338 -1.33 -16.30 -18.22
CA TYR A 338 -1.43 -15.85 -19.61
C TYR A 338 -0.09 -16.04 -20.33
N PRO A 339 0.23 -17.30 -20.73
CA PRO A 339 1.53 -17.64 -21.32
C PRO A 339 1.81 -16.90 -22.63
N GLU A 340 0.78 -16.53 -23.40
CA GLU A 340 0.91 -15.72 -24.61
C GLU A 340 1.43 -14.30 -24.32
N TRP A 341 1.13 -13.74 -23.15
CA TRP A 341 1.69 -12.45 -22.72
C TRP A 341 3.11 -12.61 -22.18
N GLN A 342 3.39 -13.72 -21.51
CA GLN A 342 4.74 -14.05 -21.08
C GLN A 342 5.69 -14.09 -22.27
N GLU A 343 5.28 -14.75 -23.38
CA GLU A 343 6.09 -14.85 -24.59
C GLU A 343 6.24 -13.51 -25.32
N LYS A 344 5.15 -12.77 -25.56
CA LYS A 344 5.20 -11.45 -26.20
C LYS A 344 6.13 -10.47 -25.47
N ILE A 345 6.08 -10.46 -24.12
CA ILE A 345 6.94 -9.59 -23.32
C ILE A 345 8.39 -10.10 -23.35
N ARG A 346 8.62 -11.42 -23.36
CA ARG A 346 9.96 -12.00 -23.53
C ARG A 346 10.58 -11.56 -24.85
N GLU A 347 9.85 -11.68 -25.97
CA GLU A 347 10.31 -11.20 -27.28
C GLU A 347 10.65 -9.71 -27.27
N GLU A 348 9.82 -8.87 -26.62
CA GLU A 348 10.11 -7.45 -26.46
C GLU A 348 11.41 -7.24 -25.68
N VAL A 349 11.57 -7.95 -24.55
CA VAL A 349 12.75 -7.83 -23.68
C VAL A 349 14.02 -8.28 -24.40
N LEU A 350 13.99 -9.43 -25.10
CA LEU A 350 15.14 -9.94 -25.86
C LEU A 350 15.56 -8.98 -26.98
N ARG A 351 14.59 -8.37 -27.66
CA ARG A 351 14.86 -7.38 -28.72
C ARG A 351 15.47 -6.08 -28.20
N GLU A 352 14.99 -5.56 -27.07
CA GLU A 352 15.42 -4.25 -26.54
C GLU A 352 16.65 -4.36 -25.62
N CYS A 353 16.85 -5.50 -24.95
CA CYS A 353 18.00 -5.78 -24.08
C CYS A 353 18.99 -6.68 -24.82
N GLN A 354 19.81 -6.10 -25.69
CA GLN A 354 20.72 -6.83 -26.58
C GLN A 354 21.91 -7.48 -25.86
N ASP A 355 22.31 -7.00 -24.70
CA ASP A 355 23.43 -7.54 -23.92
C ASP A 355 22.88 -8.35 -22.73
N ASP A 356 23.20 -9.66 -22.73
CA ASP A 356 22.78 -10.59 -21.68
C ASP A 356 23.54 -10.40 -20.36
N SER A 357 24.72 -9.81 -20.41
CA SER A 357 25.57 -9.57 -19.26
C SER A 357 25.20 -8.29 -18.50
N GLU A 358 24.50 -7.34 -19.12
CA GLU A 358 24.18 -6.06 -18.54
C GLU A 358 22.76 -5.97 -17.98
N ALA A 359 22.66 -5.33 -16.83
CA ALA A 359 21.37 -4.93 -16.25
C ALA A 359 20.64 -3.95 -17.18
N PRO A 360 19.32 -4.09 -17.40
CA PRO A 360 18.59 -3.18 -18.25
C PRO A 360 18.65 -1.74 -17.70
N SER A 361 19.19 -0.82 -18.54
CA SER A 361 19.23 0.60 -18.17
C SER A 361 17.83 1.21 -18.13
N ILE A 362 17.67 2.36 -17.44
CA ILE A 362 16.38 3.07 -17.40
C ILE A 362 15.89 3.43 -18.81
N ASP A 363 16.81 3.76 -19.72
CA ASP A 363 16.45 4.10 -21.10
C ASP A 363 15.92 2.87 -21.85
N VAL A 364 16.47 1.68 -21.61
CA VAL A 364 15.97 0.41 -22.12
C VAL A 364 14.62 0.08 -21.51
N LEU A 365 14.47 0.19 -20.18
CA LEU A 365 13.19 -0.03 -19.49
C LEU A 365 12.09 0.88 -20.05
N GLY A 366 12.42 2.12 -20.43
CA GLY A 366 11.49 3.07 -21.07
C GLY A 366 11.00 2.63 -22.46
N LYS A 367 11.73 1.72 -23.15
CA LYS A 367 11.33 1.15 -24.45
C LYS A 367 10.41 -0.06 -24.32
N LEU A 368 10.36 -0.72 -23.17
CA LEU A 368 9.53 -1.91 -22.91
C LEU A 368 8.04 -1.52 -22.79
N LYS A 369 7.39 -1.29 -23.92
CA LYS A 369 6.00 -0.80 -23.98
C LYS A 369 4.99 -1.87 -23.58
N LEU A 370 5.17 -3.11 -24.03
CA LEU A 370 4.28 -4.22 -23.69
C LEU A 370 4.37 -4.53 -22.19
N LEU A 371 5.57 -4.59 -21.64
CA LEU A 371 5.77 -4.77 -20.20
C LEU A 371 5.13 -3.63 -19.39
N ASN A 372 5.25 -2.39 -19.85
CA ASN A 372 4.61 -1.26 -19.16
C ASN A 372 3.07 -1.36 -19.20
N MET A 373 2.47 -1.67 -20.36
CA MET A 373 1.03 -1.87 -20.50
C MET A 373 0.53 -3.02 -19.62
N PHE A 374 1.28 -4.12 -19.60
CA PHE A 374 1.03 -5.27 -18.74
C PHE A 374 1.00 -4.88 -17.26
N LEU A 375 1.98 -4.13 -16.77
CA LEU A 375 2.04 -3.67 -15.37
C LEU A 375 0.92 -2.69 -15.03
N LEU A 376 0.50 -1.84 -15.95
CA LEU A 376 -0.66 -0.96 -15.75
C LEU A 376 -1.95 -1.77 -15.61
N GLU A 377 -2.14 -2.83 -16.41
CA GLU A 377 -3.29 -3.72 -16.28
C GLU A 377 -3.21 -4.56 -14.99
N THR A 378 -2.02 -5.00 -14.60
CA THR A 378 -1.79 -5.63 -13.30
C THR A 378 -2.22 -4.71 -12.15
N LEU A 379 -1.84 -3.44 -12.19
CA LEU A 379 -2.24 -2.42 -11.21
C LEU A 379 -3.74 -2.16 -11.21
N ARG A 380 -4.41 -2.26 -12.35
CA ARG A 380 -5.86 -2.14 -12.44
C ARG A 380 -6.56 -3.32 -11.79
N LEU A 381 -6.16 -4.53 -12.15
CA LEU A 381 -6.77 -5.76 -11.65
C LEU A 381 -6.39 -6.06 -10.19
N TYR A 382 -5.13 -5.91 -9.84
CA TYR A 382 -4.55 -6.26 -8.53
C TYR A 382 -3.81 -5.09 -7.89
N SER A 383 -4.53 -3.97 -7.68
CA SER A 383 -3.94 -2.81 -7.01
C SER A 383 -3.41 -3.18 -5.62
N PRO A 384 -2.11 -2.94 -5.31
CA PRO A 384 -1.56 -3.22 -3.99
C PRO A 384 -2.33 -2.52 -2.86
N VAL A 385 -2.84 -1.31 -3.11
CA VAL A 385 -3.65 -0.54 -2.14
C VAL A 385 -5.10 -0.50 -2.62
N PRO A 386 -5.98 -1.39 -2.09
CA PRO A 386 -7.34 -1.54 -2.59
C PRO A 386 -8.29 -0.42 -2.19
N PHE A 387 -7.93 0.46 -1.25
CA PHE A 387 -8.72 1.64 -0.88
C PHE A 387 -7.86 2.77 -0.31
N LEU A 388 -8.31 4.00 -0.55
CA LEU A 388 -7.72 5.22 -0.01
C LEU A 388 -8.66 5.83 1.01
N MET A 389 -8.11 6.49 2.03
CA MET A 389 -8.91 7.14 3.08
C MET A 389 -8.48 8.58 3.27
N ARG A 390 -9.46 9.44 3.54
CA ARG A 390 -9.28 10.85 3.91
C ARG A 390 -10.26 11.22 5.02
N LYS A 391 -9.94 12.28 5.75
CA LYS A 391 -10.80 12.84 6.81
C LYS A 391 -11.03 14.32 6.55
N THR A 392 -12.26 14.77 6.65
CA THR A 392 -12.58 16.20 6.49
C THR A 392 -12.09 17.01 7.69
N ALA A 393 -11.30 18.05 7.43
CA ALA A 393 -10.78 18.96 8.47
C ALA A 393 -11.85 19.95 8.94
N TYR A 394 -12.79 20.30 8.08
CA TYR A 394 -13.88 21.26 8.32
C TYR A 394 -15.17 20.76 7.70
N ASP A 395 -16.31 21.37 8.05
CA ASP A 395 -17.58 21.16 7.33
C ASP A 395 -17.39 21.60 5.88
N THR A 396 -17.83 20.80 4.94
CA THR A 396 -17.63 21.05 3.51
C THR A 396 -18.78 20.54 2.66
N THR A 397 -18.81 20.96 1.39
CA THR A 397 -19.68 20.37 0.37
C THR A 397 -18.83 19.62 -0.65
N LEU A 398 -19.18 18.35 -0.90
CA LEU A 398 -18.47 17.43 -1.77
C LEU A 398 -19.47 16.82 -2.76
N ALA A 399 -19.36 17.11 -4.05
CA ALA A 399 -20.32 16.70 -5.09
C ALA A 399 -21.79 16.93 -4.66
N ASN A 400 -22.08 18.14 -4.17
CA ASN A 400 -23.39 18.58 -3.63
C ASN A 400 -23.82 17.92 -2.30
N ILE A 401 -22.98 17.09 -1.68
CA ILE A 401 -23.25 16.48 -0.37
C ILE A 401 -22.61 17.35 0.72
N LYS A 402 -23.38 17.81 1.70
CA LYS A 402 -22.87 18.51 2.88
C LYS A 402 -22.25 17.51 3.83
N VAL A 403 -20.94 17.55 3.98
CA VAL A 403 -20.14 16.60 4.75
C VAL A 403 -19.62 17.28 6.01
N PRO A 404 -20.01 16.83 7.21
CA PRO A 404 -19.53 17.39 8.46
C PRO A 404 -18.05 17.13 8.72
N LYS A 405 -17.41 18.03 9.47
CA LYS A 405 -16.05 17.89 10.00
C LYS A 405 -15.85 16.53 10.67
N GLY A 406 -14.69 15.91 10.40
CA GLY A 406 -14.29 14.64 11.00
C GLY A 406 -14.97 13.42 10.38
N THR A 407 -15.65 13.59 9.24
CA THR A 407 -16.16 12.47 8.44
C THR A 407 -15.01 11.84 7.68
N MET A 408 -14.91 10.51 7.74
CA MET A 408 -13.99 9.74 6.91
C MET A 408 -14.55 9.58 5.50
N ILE A 409 -13.70 9.66 4.50
CA ILE A 409 -14.05 9.40 3.11
C ILE A 409 -13.20 8.22 2.66
N THR A 410 -13.87 7.14 2.28
CA THR A 410 -13.24 5.92 1.76
C THR A 410 -13.48 5.82 0.27
N ILE A 411 -12.40 5.66 -0.47
CA ILE A 411 -12.36 5.51 -1.92
C ILE A 411 -11.95 4.07 -2.20
N PRO A 412 -12.88 3.19 -2.60
CA PRO A 412 -12.59 1.77 -2.85
C PRO A 412 -11.97 1.59 -4.24
N VAL A 413 -10.66 1.77 -4.36
CA VAL A 413 -9.89 1.70 -5.61
C VAL A 413 -10.16 0.41 -6.38
N MET A 414 -10.20 -0.73 -5.68
CA MET A 414 -10.47 -2.04 -6.30
C MET A 414 -11.86 -2.13 -6.95
N MET A 415 -12.86 -1.41 -6.43
CA MET A 415 -14.20 -1.36 -7.03
C MET A 415 -14.26 -0.37 -8.18
N LEU A 416 -13.58 0.77 -8.06
CA LEU A 416 -13.44 1.77 -9.13
C LEU A 416 -12.73 1.19 -10.35
N HIS A 417 -11.70 0.37 -10.15
CA HIS A 417 -10.99 -0.31 -11.22
C HIS A 417 -11.80 -1.42 -11.90
N ARG A 418 -12.97 -1.79 -11.33
CA ARG A 418 -13.92 -2.78 -11.86
C ARG A 418 -15.28 -2.18 -12.22
N CYS A 419 -15.35 -0.86 -12.27
CA CYS A 419 -16.59 -0.19 -12.64
C CYS A 419 -16.81 -0.25 -14.16
N LYS A 420 -17.85 -0.97 -14.61
CA LYS A 420 -18.19 -1.12 -16.03
C LYS A 420 -18.48 0.20 -16.74
N GLU A 421 -19.02 1.17 -16.02
CA GLU A 421 -19.29 2.49 -16.55
C GLU A 421 -17.98 3.24 -16.92
N ILE A 422 -16.90 2.96 -16.19
CA ILE A 422 -15.58 3.58 -16.39
C ILE A 422 -14.75 2.82 -17.42
N TRP A 423 -14.65 1.49 -17.28
CA TRP A 423 -13.69 0.65 -17.99
C TRP A 423 -14.27 -0.15 -19.15
N GLY A 424 -15.61 -0.23 -19.27
CA GLY A 424 -16.28 -1.03 -20.30
C GLY A 424 -16.83 -2.36 -19.76
N LEU A 425 -17.47 -3.12 -20.64
CA LEU A 425 -18.11 -4.40 -20.29
C LEU A 425 -17.08 -5.51 -20.01
N ASP A 426 -15.91 -5.41 -20.62
CA ASP A 426 -14.75 -6.30 -20.51
C ASP A 426 -13.88 -6.00 -19.27
N VAL A 427 -14.43 -5.29 -18.28
CA VAL A 427 -13.70 -4.79 -17.10
C VAL A 427 -13.07 -5.90 -16.26
N ASP A 428 -13.66 -7.09 -16.26
CA ASP A 428 -13.17 -8.26 -15.50
C ASP A 428 -12.14 -9.10 -16.29
N GLU A 429 -11.93 -8.77 -17.57
CA GLU A 429 -10.96 -9.43 -18.43
C GLU A 429 -9.57 -8.82 -18.27
N PHE A 430 -8.54 -9.66 -18.37
CA PHE A 430 -7.14 -9.22 -18.45
C PHE A 430 -6.82 -8.79 -19.89
N ASN A 431 -6.64 -7.49 -20.09
CA ASN A 431 -6.38 -6.91 -21.39
C ASN A 431 -5.37 -5.74 -21.31
N PRO A 432 -4.05 -5.98 -21.36
CA PRO A 432 -3.03 -4.93 -21.36
C PRO A 432 -3.14 -3.94 -22.51
N MET A 433 -3.69 -4.35 -23.68
CA MET A 433 -3.89 -3.47 -24.83
C MET A 433 -4.82 -2.28 -24.55
N ARG A 434 -5.58 -2.37 -23.47
CA ARG A 434 -6.35 -1.25 -22.92
C ARG A 434 -5.50 0.02 -22.72
N PHE A 435 -4.22 -0.17 -22.41
CA PHE A 435 -3.26 0.92 -22.17
C PHE A 435 -2.40 1.31 -23.38
N GLU A 436 -2.65 0.77 -24.58
CA GLU A 436 -1.90 1.07 -25.81
C GLU A 436 -1.80 2.59 -26.09
N LYS A 437 -2.91 3.32 -25.87
CA LYS A 437 -2.98 4.77 -26.06
C LYS A 437 -2.71 5.57 -24.79
N GLY A 438 -2.09 4.93 -23.77
CA GLY A 438 -1.76 5.52 -22.49
C GLY A 438 -2.91 5.54 -21.48
N ILE A 439 -2.58 5.85 -20.22
CA ILE A 439 -3.52 5.81 -19.08
C ILE A 439 -4.73 6.73 -19.28
N SER A 440 -4.54 7.90 -19.89
CA SER A 440 -5.62 8.88 -20.07
C SER A 440 -6.70 8.45 -21.07
N ARG A 441 -6.41 7.46 -21.91
CA ARG A 441 -7.34 6.93 -22.92
C ARG A 441 -7.76 5.48 -22.67
N ALA A 442 -7.24 4.88 -21.62
CA ALA A 442 -7.53 3.48 -21.25
C ALA A 442 -8.96 3.28 -20.73
N ALA A 443 -9.62 4.36 -20.29
CA ALA A 443 -10.97 4.36 -19.76
C ALA A 443 -11.76 5.54 -20.29
N LYS A 444 -13.09 5.54 -20.10
CA LYS A 444 -13.98 6.61 -20.56
C LYS A 444 -13.63 8.00 -19.98
N ASN A 445 -13.12 8.03 -18.74
CA ASN A 445 -12.73 9.25 -18.05
C ASN A 445 -11.22 9.32 -17.89
N MET A 446 -10.64 10.53 -18.03
CA MET A 446 -9.22 10.74 -17.75
C MET A 446 -8.91 10.50 -16.26
N HIS A 447 -7.71 10.02 -15.97
CA HIS A 447 -7.22 9.82 -14.59
C HIS A 447 -8.00 8.79 -13.76
N THR A 448 -8.34 7.65 -14.33
CA THR A 448 -9.13 6.60 -13.68
C THR A 448 -8.31 5.45 -13.08
N LEU A 449 -6.99 5.39 -13.33
CA LEU A 449 -6.11 4.44 -12.68
C LEU A 449 -5.57 5.02 -11.36
N TRP A 450 -6.28 4.76 -10.26
CA TRP A 450 -5.95 5.31 -8.92
C TRP A 450 -4.99 4.46 -8.09
N ALA A 451 -4.35 3.46 -8.67
CA ALA A 451 -3.40 2.58 -7.94
C ALA A 451 -2.28 3.37 -7.23
N PHE A 452 -1.84 4.48 -7.81
CA PHE A 452 -0.88 5.42 -7.22
C PHE A 452 -1.53 6.68 -6.64
N SER A 453 -2.85 6.67 -6.42
CA SER A 453 -3.62 7.87 -6.05
C SER A 453 -3.55 8.97 -7.14
N TYR A 454 -3.98 10.18 -6.83
CA TYR A 454 -4.01 11.32 -7.74
C TYR A 454 -3.76 12.62 -6.99
N GLY A 455 -3.47 13.72 -7.73
CA GLY A 455 -3.32 15.07 -7.20
C GLY A 455 -2.06 15.27 -6.35
N PRO A 456 -2.02 16.30 -5.51
CA PRO A 456 -0.83 16.68 -4.73
C PRO A 456 -0.31 15.56 -3.83
N ARG A 457 -1.20 14.71 -3.33
CA ARG A 457 -0.91 13.59 -2.44
C ARG A 457 -0.73 12.25 -3.20
N GLY A 458 -0.56 12.31 -4.52
CA GLY A 458 -0.21 11.16 -5.35
C GLY A 458 1.11 10.51 -4.89
N CYS A 459 1.26 9.22 -5.19
CA CYS A 459 2.42 8.44 -4.77
C CYS A 459 3.73 9.03 -5.34
N PRO A 460 4.70 9.42 -4.49
CA PRO A 460 5.99 9.91 -4.97
C PRO A 460 6.85 8.77 -5.54
N GLY A 461 6.66 7.53 -5.08
CA GLY A 461 7.41 6.35 -5.47
C GLY A 461 6.87 5.63 -6.71
N ARG A 462 5.99 6.24 -7.52
CA ARG A 462 5.44 5.60 -8.72
C ARG A 462 6.53 5.13 -9.67
N SER A 463 7.44 6.01 -10.05
CA SER A 463 8.55 5.69 -10.95
C SER A 463 9.50 4.65 -10.32
N TYR A 464 9.76 4.77 -9.02
CA TYR A 464 10.54 3.79 -8.26
C TYR A 464 9.94 2.37 -8.39
N ALA A 465 8.65 2.21 -8.08
CA ALA A 465 7.99 0.92 -8.13
C ALA A 465 7.96 0.33 -9.55
N MET A 466 7.72 1.17 -10.56
CA MET A 466 7.70 0.72 -11.94
C MET A 466 9.08 0.28 -12.41
N VAL A 467 10.13 1.07 -12.17
CA VAL A 467 11.52 0.72 -12.52
C VAL A 467 11.94 -0.58 -11.82
N GLN A 468 11.70 -0.69 -10.51
CA GLN A 468 12.04 -1.90 -9.76
C GLN A 468 11.38 -3.16 -10.36
N VAL A 469 10.07 -3.13 -10.58
CA VAL A 469 9.35 -4.32 -11.07
C VAL A 469 9.70 -4.62 -12.53
N GLN A 470 9.86 -3.59 -13.38
CA GLN A 470 10.29 -3.78 -14.77
C GLN A 470 11.68 -4.41 -14.84
N THR A 471 12.64 -3.96 -14.02
CA THR A 471 13.98 -4.55 -13.96
C THR A 471 13.94 -6.03 -13.62
N VAL A 472 13.22 -6.40 -12.55
CA VAL A 472 13.10 -7.81 -12.13
C VAL A 472 12.47 -8.66 -13.22
N MET A 473 11.35 -8.20 -13.78
CA MET A 473 10.61 -8.98 -14.80
C MET A 473 11.41 -9.14 -16.09
N ALA A 474 12.10 -8.09 -16.54
CA ALA A 474 12.96 -8.16 -17.70
C ALA A 474 14.08 -9.19 -17.53
N MET A 475 14.76 -9.19 -16.38
CA MET A 475 15.84 -10.14 -16.10
C MET A 475 15.35 -11.59 -15.95
N VAL A 476 14.18 -11.79 -15.31
CA VAL A 476 13.59 -13.12 -15.14
C VAL A 476 13.11 -13.70 -16.47
N LEU A 477 12.40 -12.90 -17.29
CA LEU A 477 11.84 -13.35 -18.56
C LEU A 477 12.88 -13.73 -19.61
N ARG A 478 14.08 -13.17 -19.53
CA ARG A 478 15.21 -13.53 -20.40
C ARG A 478 15.73 -14.94 -20.15
N ARG A 479 15.61 -15.45 -18.92
CA ARG A 479 16.28 -16.67 -18.47
C ARG A 479 15.35 -17.83 -18.13
N PHE A 480 14.08 -17.51 -17.84
CA PHE A 480 13.13 -18.49 -17.35
C PHE A 480 11.78 -18.40 -18.04
N SER A 481 11.17 -19.56 -18.23
CA SER A 481 9.72 -19.71 -18.39
C SER A 481 9.14 -20.20 -17.07
N PHE A 482 7.88 -19.84 -16.80
CA PHE A 482 7.23 -20.24 -15.57
C PHE A 482 5.72 -20.39 -15.75
N SER A 483 5.14 -21.29 -14.96
CA SER A 483 3.70 -21.56 -14.92
C SER A 483 3.24 -21.70 -13.47
N LEU A 484 1.93 -21.66 -13.24
CA LEU A 484 1.39 -21.89 -11.90
C LEU A 484 1.59 -23.33 -11.48
N SER A 485 2.07 -23.54 -10.25
CA SER A 485 2.08 -24.86 -9.63
C SER A 485 0.64 -25.35 -9.41
N SER A 486 0.43 -26.66 -9.51
CA SER A 486 -0.84 -27.31 -9.14
C SER A 486 -1.24 -27.10 -7.68
N ARG A 487 -0.28 -26.73 -6.83
CA ARG A 487 -0.50 -26.37 -5.41
C ARG A 487 -1.01 -24.94 -5.20
N TYR A 488 -1.03 -24.10 -6.25
CA TYR A 488 -1.50 -22.72 -6.12
C TYR A 488 -3.00 -22.68 -5.81
N VAL A 489 -3.34 -21.90 -4.79
CA VAL A 489 -4.73 -21.66 -4.40
C VAL A 489 -5.04 -20.18 -4.56
N HIS A 490 -5.91 -19.84 -5.53
CA HIS A 490 -6.25 -18.44 -5.81
C HIS A 490 -7.13 -17.83 -4.72
N MET A 491 -6.48 -17.15 -3.78
CA MET A 491 -7.15 -16.51 -2.65
C MET A 491 -6.52 -15.14 -2.33
N PRO A 492 -6.90 -14.10 -3.10
CA PRO A 492 -6.49 -12.74 -2.80
C PRO A 492 -6.98 -12.30 -1.42
N MET A 493 -6.10 -11.75 -0.61
CA MET A 493 -6.40 -11.21 0.71
C MET A 493 -5.78 -9.84 0.90
N TYR A 494 -6.47 -9.00 1.67
CA TYR A 494 -5.95 -7.73 2.12
C TYR A 494 -5.41 -7.85 3.54
N TYR A 495 -4.15 -7.54 3.69
CA TYR A 495 -3.52 -7.25 4.98
C TYR A 495 -3.24 -5.75 5.06
N ILE A 496 -2.09 -5.29 4.58
CA ILE A 496 -1.77 -3.87 4.35
C ILE A 496 -1.82 -3.60 2.86
N THR A 497 -1.39 -4.58 2.08
CA THR A 497 -1.50 -4.66 0.63
C THR A 497 -2.31 -5.89 0.22
N LEU A 498 -2.67 -5.94 -1.04
CA LEU A 498 -3.31 -7.10 -1.63
C LEU A 498 -2.28 -8.19 -1.89
N VAL A 499 -2.46 -9.36 -1.28
CA VAL A 499 -1.52 -10.49 -1.39
C VAL A 499 -2.24 -11.80 -1.63
N PRO A 500 -1.61 -12.81 -2.28
CA PRO A 500 -2.12 -14.17 -2.28
C PRO A 500 -1.93 -14.79 -0.88
N ARG A 501 -2.99 -15.36 -0.33
CA ARG A 501 -3.02 -15.87 1.05
C ARG A 501 -1.98 -16.95 1.33
N TYR A 502 -1.73 -17.80 0.36
CA TYR A 502 -0.90 -19.00 0.51
C TYR A 502 0.40 -18.93 -0.30
N GLY A 503 0.86 -17.71 -0.62
CA GLY A 503 2.02 -17.51 -1.49
C GLY A 503 1.69 -17.65 -2.96
N LEU A 504 2.73 -17.64 -3.79
CA LEU A 504 2.63 -17.83 -5.23
C LEU A 504 3.64 -18.92 -5.67
N PRO A 505 3.33 -20.21 -5.47
CA PRO A 505 4.17 -21.28 -5.98
C PRO A 505 4.09 -21.34 -7.50
N LEU A 506 5.26 -21.22 -8.15
CA LEU A 506 5.47 -21.31 -9.59
C LEU A 506 6.38 -22.48 -9.91
N ILE A 507 6.11 -23.17 -11.01
CA ILE A 507 7.07 -24.06 -11.63
C ILE A 507 7.91 -23.21 -12.57
N VAL A 508 9.21 -23.11 -12.28
CA VAL A 508 10.18 -22.31 -13.03
C VAL A 508 11.12 -23.23 -13.76
N GLN A 509 11.30 -22.98 -15.06
CA GLN A 509 12.17 -23.73 -15.94
C GLN A 509 13.18 -22.77 -16.60
N LYS A 510 14.46 -23.17 -16.62
CA LYS A 510 15.50 -22.41 -17.33
C LYS A 510 15.29 -22.55 -18.84
N LEU A 511 15.33 -21.43 -19.56
CA LEU A 511 15.35 -21.44 -21.02
C LEU A 511 16.70 -22.04 -21.48
N VAL A 512 16.63 -22.91 -22.47
CA VAL A 512 17.82 -23.47 -23.12
C VAL A 512 18.30 -22.45 -24.14
N ASP A 513 19.56 -22.03 -24.07
CA ASP A 513 20.17 -21.20 -25.09
C ASP A 513 20.20 -22.02 -26.39
N ASP A 514 19.58 -21.54 -27.48
CA ASP A 514 19.53 -22.21 -28.79
C ASP A 514 20.91 -22.35 -29.49
N GLU A 515 22.00 -21.94 -28.83
CA GLU A 515 23.37 -21.99 -29.39
C GLU A 515 23.98 -23.40 -29.40
N THR A 516 23.31 -24.44 -28.91
CA THR A 516 23.87 -25.82 -28.91
C THR A 516 23.37 -26.74 -30.01
N ASN A 517 22.59 -26.26 -31.01
CA ASN A 517 22.07 -27.08 -32.10
C ASN A 517 22.84 -26.94 -33.43
N ASP A 518 23.94 -26.20 -33.49
CA ASP A 518 24.81 -26.12 -34.68
C ASP A 518 26.18 -26.79 -34.47
N MET A 519 26.21 -28.05 -34.04
CA MET A 519 27.39 -28.90 -34.17
C MET A 519 27.01 -30.28 -34.67
#